data_11242c9c5bfece64882bae1277acf92a
#
_entry.id   11242c9c5bfece64882bae1277acf92a
#
_cell.length_a   1.000
_cell.length_b   1.000
_cell.length_c   1.000
_cell.angle_alpha   90.00
_cell.angle_beta   90.00
_cell.angle_gamma   90.00
#
_symmetry.space_group_name_H-M   'P 1'
#
loop_
_entity.id
_entity.type
_entity.pdbx_description
1 polymer ?
#
loop_
_entity_poly.entity_id
_entity_poly.type
_entity_poly.pdbx_seq_one_letter_code
_entity_poly.pdbx_strand_id
1 'polypeptide(L)'
;MAKVTEGYMPFLDYRTYYRIVGEKKDNGKAPLICLHGGPGSTHNYYEVLDNVADDDERQIIMYDQLGCGNSYLDGHPELWTQDTWLDELEALREHLGLDECHIIGQSWGGMMQIAYAIERAPKGVKSFVISSGHPSSSLWEKEGLRRIKMMPQDMQDAINHALETGDFSGEAYDRAVAEYMHRYCDYWIGEDAPECCTRPKKTGGEAYLYGWGPNEFAPTGSLRDFEYVDRLGEIKIPSLVCSGISDLCSPLVAKTIADGIPVSKWILWENSRHTCFVDRHDDYCRVLIDWLNEHDK
;
A
#
# COMPACT_ATOMS: atom_id res chain seq x y z
N MET A 1 16.53 -20.40 2.58
CA MET A 1 15.69 -19.39 1.87
C MET A 1 14.57 -20.12 1.19
N ALA A 2 13.35 -19.66 1.39
CA ALA A 2 12.17 -20.24 0.77
C ALA A 2 12.27 -20.22 -0.76
N LYS A 3 11.61 -21.19 -1.39
CA LYS A 3 11.55 -21.28 -2.86
C LYS A 3 10.74 -20.10 -3.40
N VAL A 4 11.26 -19.45 -4.44
CA VAL A 4 10.55 -18.41 -5.18
C VAL A 4 9.99 -18.99 -6.47
N THR A 5 8.73 -18.70 -6.75
CA THR A 5 8.05 -19.06 -8.00
C THR A 5 7.41 -17.80 -8.57
N GLU A 6 7.62 -17.57 -9.85
CA GLU A 6 7.09 -16.39 -10.56
C GLU A 6 6.19 -16.84 -11.69
N GLY A 7 5.20 -16.03 -12.03
CA GLY A 7 4.27 -16.33 -13.10
C GLY A 7 3.46 -15.13 -13.54
N TYR A 8 2.57 -15.39 -14.48
CA TYR A 8 1.61 -14.40 -14.98
C TYR A 8 0.22 -15.01 -14.98
N MET A 9 -0.76 -14.24 -14.55
CA MET A 9 -2.16 -14.54 -14.77
C MET A 9 -2.72 -13.69 -15.91
N PRO A 10 -3.62 -14.22 -16.74
CA PRO A 10 -4.38 -13.38 -17.67
C PRO A 10 -5.35 -12.50 -16.88
N PHE A 11 -5.39 -11.21 -17.23
CA PHE A 11 -6.36 -10.26 -16.67
C PHE A 11 -6.74 -9.26 -17.74
N LEU A 12 -8.05 -9.11 -18.03
CA LEU A 12 -8.56 -8.43 -19.22
C LEU A 12 -7.88 -8.97 -20.50
N ASP A 13 -7.42 -8.09 -21.40
CA ASP A 13 -6.63 -8.46 -22.57
C ASP A 13 -5.11 -8.46 -22.31
N TYR A 14 -4.70 -8.40 -21.04
CA TYR A 14 -3.32 -8.26 -20.58
C TYR A 14 -2.93 -9.38 -19.64
N ARG A 15 -1.86 -9.18 -18.89
CA ARG A 15 -1.38 -10.15 -17.90
C ARG A 15 -0.82 -9.43 -16.67
N THR A 16 -1.09 -10.00 -15.50
CA THR A 16 -0.57 -9.55 -14.22
C THR A 16 0.52 -10.50 -13.74
N TYR A 17 1.69 -9.95 -13.44
CA TYR A 17 2.80 -10.68 -12.85
C TYR A 17 2.56 -10.94 -11.38
N TYR A 18 2.92 -12.14 -10.91
CA TYR A 18 2.95 -12.48 -9.50
C TYR A 18 4.23 -13.23 -9.11
N ARG A 19 4.60 -13.11 -7.84
CA ARG A 19 5.73 -13.76 -7.20
C ARG A 19 5.25 -14.44 -5.92
N ILE A 20 5.56 -15.73 -5.77
CA ILE A 20 5.21 -16.56 -4.62
C ILE A 20 6.49 -16.98 -3.92
N VAL A 21 6.59 -16.72 -2.62
CA VAL A 21 7.68 -17.16 -1.75
C VAL A 21 7.17 -18.24 -0.81
N GLY A 22 7.85 -19.36 -0.76
CA GLY A 22 7.42 -20.54 0.01
C GLY A 22 6.54 -21.50 -0.78
N GLU A 23 6.37 -22.69 -0.25
CA GLU A 23 5.51 -23.73 -0.81
C GLU A 23 4.22 -23.85 0.01
N LYS A 24 3.11 -24.20 -0.65
CA LYS A 24 1.85 -24.47 0.05
C LYS A 24 2.05 -25.71 0.95
N LYS A 25 1.75 -25.56 2.22
CA LYS A 25 1.83 -26.63 3.22
C LYS A 25 0.46 -26.92 3.79
N ASP A 26 0.25 -28.16 4.19
CA ASP A 26 -0.95 -28.56 4.97
C ASP A 26 -0.67 -28.38 6.47
N ASN A 27 -0.51 -27.12 6.88
CA ASN A 27 -0.20 -26.74 8.26
C ASN A 27 -1.25 -25.81 8.88
N GLY A 28 -2.38 -25.61 8.18
CA GLY A 28 -3.47 -24.75 8.62
C GLY A 28 -3.21 -23.24 8.49
N LYS A 29 -2.10 -22.85 7.85
CA LYS A 29 -1.76 -21.43 7.64
C LYS A 29 -2.21 -20.94 6.27
N ALA A 30 -3.06 -19.94 6.27
CA ALA A 30 -3.50 -19.29 5.05
C ALA A 30 -2.38 -18.39 4.46
N PRO A 31 -2.24 -18.30 3.13
CA PRO A 31 -1.22 -17.45 2.50
C PRO A 31 -1.46 -15.96 2.77
N LEU A 32 -0.38 -15.16 2.70
CA LEU A 32 -0.41 -13.72 2.79
C LEU A 32 -0.27 -13.09 1.41
N ILE A 33 -1.25 -12.28 0.98
CA ILE A 33 -1.19 -11.48 -0.25
C ILE A 33 -0.70 -10.08 0.09
N CYS A 34 0.27 -9.56 -0.67
CA CYS A 34 0.84 -8.22 -0.50
C CYS A 34 0.36 -7.28 -1.61
N LEU A 35 -0.32 -6.20 -1.22
CA LEU A 35 -0.82 -5.14 -2.10
C LEU A 35 0.10 -3.93 -2.01
N HIS A 36 0.85 -3.64 -3.07
CA HIS A 36 1.74 -2.49 -3.08
C HIS A 36 1.02 -1.15 -3.20
N GLY A 37 1.73 -0.08 -2.87
CA GLY A 37 1.27 1.30 -2.90
C GLY A 37 1.31 1.95 -4.29
N GLY A 38 1.16 3.24 -4.31
CA GLY A 38 1.09 4.10 -5.47
C GLY A 38 -0.28 4.79 -5.56
N PRO A 39 -1.18 4.43 -6.51
CA PRO A 39 -1.09 3.32 -7.48
C PRO A 39 0.13 3.40 -8.41
N GLY A 40 0.54 2.28 -8.97
CA GLY A 40 1.65 2.25 -9.92
C GLY A 40 3.06 2.11 -9.30
N SER A 41 3.20 1.76 -8.01
CA SER A 41 4.48 1.30 -7.47
C SER A 41 4.78 -0.13 -7.98
N THR A 42 5.52 -0.95 -7.23
CA THR A 42 5.80 -2.35 -7.58
C THR A 42 5.90 -3.19 -6.32
N HIS A 43 5.85 -4.52 -6.45
CA HIS A 43 5.99 -5.43 -5.31
C HIS A 43 7.34 -5.39 -4.61
N ASN A 44 8.40 -4.89 -5.26
CA ASN A 44 9.80 -5.11 -4.87
C ASN A 44 10.11 -4.83 -3.39
N TYR A 45 9.60 -3.76 -2.82
CA TYR A 45 9.89 -3.42 -1.43
C TYR A 45 9.24 -4.39 -0.42
N TYR A 46 8.27 -5.20 -0.85
CA TYR A 46 7.73 -6.28 -0.03
C TYR A 46 8.65 -7.50 0.06
N GLU A 47 9.66 -7.61 -0.81
CA GLU A 47 10.64 -8.71 -0.75
C GLU A 47 11.42 -8.74 0.58
N VAL A 48 11.45 -7.62 1.33
CA VAL A 48 11.98 -7.61 2.69
C VAL A 48 11.24 -8.58 3.62
N LEU A 49 9.99 -8.95 3.30
CA LEU A 49 9.18 -9.91 4.06
C LEU A 49 9.37 -11.36 3.62
N ASP A 50 10.29 -11.66 2.70
CA ASP A 50 10.55 -13.03 2.22
C ASP A 50 10.91 -14.00 3.36
N ASN A 51 11.59 -13.49 4.41
CA ASN A 51 11.92 -14.28 5.59
C ASN A 51 10.68 -14.82 6.32
N VAL A 52 9.54 -14.13 6.24
CA VAL A 52 8.29 -14.60 6.88
C VAL A 52 7.85 -15.95 6.30
N ALA A 53 8.19 -16.22 5.02
CA ALA A 53 7.88 -17.51 4.42
C ALA A 53 8.68 -18.68 5.05
N ASP A 54 9.93 -18.44 5.46
CA ASP A 54 10.73 -19.42 6.18
C ASP A 54 10.36 -19.47 7.68
N ASP A 55 10.24 -18.30 8.31
CA ASP A 55 10.06 -18.16 9.76
C ASP A 55 8.68 -18.65 10.23
N ASP A 56 7.66 -18.46 9.39
CA ASP A 56 6.27 -18.83 9.69
C ASP A 56 5.75 -20.00 8.84
N GLU A 57 6.56 -20.57 7.96
CA GLU A 57 6.16 -21.66 7.05
C GLU A 57 4.88 -21.35 6.25
N ARG A 58 4.73 -20.11 5.78
CA ARG A 58 3.56 -19.55 5.09
C ARG A 58 3.93 -19.08 3.68
N GLN A 59 3.05 -19.28 2.70
CA GLN A 59 3.25 -18.63 1.40
C GLN A 59 3.03 -17.12 1.50
N ILE A 60 3.98 -16.35 0.90
CA ILE A 60 3.85 -14.91 0.69
C ILE A 60 3.65 -14.69 -0.80
N ILE A 61 2.59 -13.99 -1.17
CA ILE A 61 2.21 -13.75 -2.56
C ILE A 61 2.26 -12.23 -2.81
N MET A 62 3.09 -11.85 -3.73
CA MET A 62 3.27 -10.47 -4.18
C MET A 62 2.90 -10.38 -5.65
N TYR A 63 2.40 -9.25 -6.11
CA TYR A 63 2.16 -9.04 -7.53
C TYR A 63 2.41 -7.59 -7.91
N ASP A 64 2.74 -7.35 -9.17
CA ASP A 64 2.73 -6.01 -9.75
C ASP A 64 1.32 -5.77 -10.28
N GLN A 65 0.61 -4.79 -9.73
CA GLN A 65 -0.71 -4.41 -10.22
C GLN A 65 -0.61 -3.95 -11.67
N LEU A 66 -1.68 -4.13 -12.45
CA LEU A 66 -1.71 -3.70 -13.84
C LEU A 66 -1.29 -2.23 -13.96
N GLY A 67 -0.41 -1.95 -14.91
CA GLY A 67 0.14 -0.63 -15.17
C GLY A 67 1.56 -0.41 -14.64
N CYS A 68 2.14 -1.31 -13.84
CA CYS A 68 3.48 -1.12 -13.29
C CYS A 68 4.32 -2.42 -13.30
N GLY A 69 5.61 -2.27 -13.02
CA GLY A 69 6.56 -3.37 -12.86
C GLY A 69 6.59 -4.31 -14.05
N ASN A 70 6.45 -5.60 -13.78
CA ASN A 70 6.35 -6.66 -14.79
C ASN A 70 4.95 -6.77 -15.42
N SER A 71 3.96 -6.03 -14.89
CA SER A 71 2.61 -5.85 -15.45
C SER A 71 2.44 -4.50 -16.13
N TYR A 72 3.56 -3.89 -16.55
CA TYR A 72 3.53 -2.53 -17.11
C TYR A 72 2.65 -2.43 -18.36
N LEU A 73 1.83 -1.39 -18.37
CA LEU A 73 0.93 -1.00 -19.45
C LEU A 73 0.78 0.50 -19.41
N ASP A 74 0.69 1.16 -20.56
CA ASP A 74 0.38 2.58 -20.73
C ASP A 74 -0.54 2.80 -21.95
N GLY A 75 -1.03 4.01 -22.11
CA GLY A 75 -1.98 4.35 -23.18
C GLY A 75 -3.42 3.90 -22.90
N HIS A 76 -3.75 3.60 -21.64
CA HIS A 76 -5.04 3.06 -21.23
C HIS A 76 -5.61 3.79 -20.00
N PRO A 77 -5.80 5.13 -20.07
CA PRO A 77 -6.26 5.92 -18.93
C PRO A 77 -7.60 5.47 -18.35
N GLU A 78 -8.43 4.79 -19.14
CA GLU A 78 -9.73 4.25 -18.74
C GLU A 78 -9.63 3.07 -17.75
N LEU A 79 -8.46 2.42 -17.66
CA LEU A 79 -8.24 1.27 -16.77
C LEU A 79 -7.85 1.67 -15.35
N TRP A 80 -7.40 2.90 -15.14
CA TRP A 80 -6.86 3.30 -13.82
C TRP A 80 -7.98 3.72 -12.87
N THR A 81 -8.78 2.73 -12.47
CA THR A 81 -9.94 2.89 -11.57
C THR A 81 -9.86 1.93 -10.40
N GLN A 82 -10.50 2.30 -9.29
CA GLN A 82 -10.63 1.41 -8.14
C GLN A 82 -11.17 0.03 -8.52
N ASP A 83 -12.23 -0.01 -9.33
CA ASP A 83 -12.87 -1.27 -9.73
C ASP A 83 -11.93 -2.18 -10.49
N THR A 84 -11.15 -1.65 -11.43
CA THR A 84 -10.16 -2.43 -12.18
C THR A 84 -9.16 -3.15 -11.24
N TRP A 85 -8.62 -2.45 -10.26
CA TRP A 85 -7.66 -3.05 -9.33
C TRP A 85 -8.30 -4.01 -8.31
N LEU A 86 -9.57 -3.77 -7.93
CA LEU A 86 -10.30 -4.72 -7.10
C LEU A 86 -10.63 -6.01 -7.86
N ASP A 87 -11.04 -5.89 -9.12
CA ASP A 87 -11.31 -7.04 -9.99
C ASP A 87 -10.03 -7.83 -10.29
N GLU A 88 -8.88 -7.14 -10.42
CA GLU A 88 -7.56 -7.78 -10.56
C GLU A 88 -7.19 -8.61 -9.33
N LEU A 89 -7.44 -8.08 -8.11
CA LEU A 89 -7.21 -8.83 -6.88
C LEU A 89 -8.09 -10.08 -6.78
N GLU A 90 -9.36 -9.98 -7.19
CA GLU A 90 -10.26 -11.14 -7.24
C GLU A 90 -9.75 -12.18 -8.26
N ALA A 91 -9.37 -11.75 -9.46
CA ALA A 91 -8.79 -12.61 -10.49
C ALA A 91 -7.50 -13.31 -10.01
N LEU A 92 -6.64 -12.61 -9.25
CA LEU A 92 -5.43 -13.20 -8.67
C LEU A 92 -5.77 -14.29 -7.66
N ARG A 93 -6.73 -14.05 -6.78
CA ARG A 93 -7.19 -15.04 -5.80
C ARG A 93 -7.77 -16.27 -6.48
N GLU A 94 -8.61 -16.08 -7.49
CA GLU A 94 -9.20 -17.17 -8.27
C GLU A 94 -8.12 -17.97 -9.03
N HIS A 95 -7.23 -17.28 -9.75
CA HIS A 95 -6.16 -17.91 -10.54
C HIS A 95 -5.23 -18.80 -9.71
N LEU A 96 -4.91 -18.36 -8.48
CA LEU A 96 -4.01 -19.07 -7.57
C LEU A 96 -4.75 -20.02 -6.60
N GLY A 97 -6.08 -20.11 -6.66
CA GLY A 97 -6.89 -20.95 -5.77
C GLY A 97 -6.77 -20.55 -4.30
N LEU A 98 -6.83 -19.24 -4.04
CA LEU A 98 -6.70 -18.66 -2.70
C LEU A 98 -8.08 -18.45 -2.06
N ASP A 99 -8.74 -19.56 -1.74
CA ASP A 99 -10.06 -19.55 -1.07
C ASP A 99 -9.97 -18.85 0.29
N GLU A 100 -8.91 -19.14 1.04
CA GLU A 100 -8.58 -18.47 2.30
C GLU A 100 -7.24 -17.74 2.17
N CYS A 101 -7.15 -16.52 2.69
CA CYS A 101 -5.92 -15.71 2.69
C CYS A 101 -5.96 -14.64 3.77
N HIS A 102 -4.77 -14.14 4.13
CA HIS A 102 -4.58 -12.84 4.76
C HIS A 102 -4.15 -11.84 3.69
N ILE A 103 -4.38 -10.57 3.92
CA ILE A 103 -3.95 -9.53 3.00
C ILE A 103 -3.22 -8.44 3.79
N ILE A 104 -2.02 -8.07 3.33
CA ILE A 104 -1.31 -6.87 3.76
C ILE A 104 -1.32 -5.85 2.63
N GLY A 105 -1.67 -4.60 2.92
CA GLY A 105 -1.65 -3.52 1.94
C GLY A 105 -0.93 -2.29 2.50
N GLN A 106 -0.05 -1.71 1.69
CA GLN A 106 0.67 -0.50 2.07
C GLN A 106 0.19 0.68 1.20
N SER A 107 -0.06 1.83 1.85
CA SER A 107 -0.47 3.05 1.15
C SER A 107 -1.75 2.81 0.33
N TRP A 108 -1.71 2.98 -0.99
CA TRP A 108 -2.79 2.60 -1.90
C TRP A 108 -3.26 1.15 -1.67
N GLY A 109 -2.36 0.20 -1.43
CA GLY A 109 -2.74 -1.18 -1.09
C GLY A 109 -3.59 -1.27 0.17
N GLY A 110 -3.38 -0.39 1.15
CA GLY A 110 -4.22 -0.26 2.34
C GLY A 110 -5.59 0.36 2.03
N MET A 111 -5.67 1.32 1.12
CA MET A 111 -6.94 1.84 0.59
C MET A 111 -7.72 0.73 -0.11
N MET A 112 -7.05 -0.06 -0.97
CA MET A 112 -7.66 -1.21 -1.66
C MET A 112 -8.31 -2.18 -0.67
N GLN A 113 -7.67 -2.49 0.46
CA GLN A 113 -8.25 -3.38 1.48
C GLN A 113 -9.57 -2.84 2.03
N ILE A 114 -9.63 -1.53 2.32
CA ILE A 114 -10.86 -0.87 2.81
C ILE A 114 -11.96 -0.96 1.76
N ALA A 115 -11.67 -0.55 0.51
CA ALA A 115 -12.62 -0.62 -0.59
C ALA A 115 -13.04 -2.09 -0.86
N TYR A 116 -12.09 -3.01 -0.86
CA TYR A 116 -12.34 -4.43 -1.10
C TYR A 116 -13.30 -5.03 -0.06
N ALA A 117 -13.08 -4.73 1.22
CA ALA A 117 -13.95 -5.19 2.29
C ALA A 117 -15.40 -4.68 2.14
N ILE A 118 -15.56 -3.42 1.74
CA ILE A 118 -16.86 -2.73 1.71
C ILE A 118 -17.60 -2.98 0.38
N GLU A 119 -16.90 -2.88 -0.75
CA GLU A 119 -17.54 -2.96 -2.07
C GLU A 119 -17.66 -4.39 -2.61
N ARG A 120 -16.81 -5.31 -2.19
CA ARG A 120 -16.80 -6.70 -2.66
C ARG A 120 -17.22 -7.70 -1.58
N ALA A 121 -17.13 -7.34 -0.29
CA ALA A 121 -17.44 -8.21 0.86
C ALA A 121 -16.81 -9.62 0.70
N PRO A 122 -15.48 -9.73 0.52
CA PRO A 122 -14.82 -10.95 0.09
C PRO A 122 -14.95 -12.07 1.13
N LYS A 123 -15.23 -13.27 0.65
CA LYS A 123 -15.20 -14.47 1.49
C LYS A 123 -13.77 -14.98 1.64
N GLY A 124 -13.49 -15.66 2.77
CA GLY A 124 -12.22 -16.32 3.02
C GLY A 124 -11.05 -15.40 3.33
N VAL A 125 -11.24 -14.08 3.42
CA VAL A 125 -10.21 -13.19 3.95
C VAL A 125 -10.24 -13.28 5.48
N LYS A 126 -9.17 -13.86 6.03
CA LYS A 126 -9.03 -14.12 7.47
C LYS A 126 -8.71 -12.87 8.27
N SER A 127 -7.79 -12.05 7.78
CA SER A 127 -7.45 -10.77 8.38
C SER A 127 -6.81 -9.81 7.39
N PHE A 128 -6.83 -8.53 7.74
CA PHE A 128 -6.09 -7.46 7.09
C PHE A 128 -4.91 -6.98 7.94
N VAL A 129 -3.87 -6.52 7.25
CA VAL A 129 -2.83 -5.66 7.80
C VAL A 129 -2.79 -4.39 6.96
N ILE A 130 -3.39 -3.32 7.46
CA ILE A 130 -3.48 -2.02 6.80
C ILE A 130 -2.27 -1.20 7.23
N SER A 131 -1.24 -1.18 6.38
CA SER A 131 0.03 -0.50 6.66
C SER A 131 0.06 0.83 5.94
N SER A 132 0.06 1.92 6.70
CA SER A 132 0.16 3.29 6.15
C SER A 132 -0.90 3.62 5.08
N GLY A 133 -2.09 3.01 5.18
CA GLY A 133 -3.24 3.30 4.30
C GLY A 133 -4.08 4.46 4.82
N HIS A 134 -5.03 4.92 4.01
CA HIS A 134 -5.99 5.95 4.45
C HIS A 134 -7.42 5.62 3.98
N PRO A 135 -8.43 6.09 4.74
CA PRO A 135 -9.83 5.78 4.46
C PRO A 135 -10.54 6.85 3.65
N SER A 136 -9.85 7.96 3.32
CA SER A 136 -10.49 9.14 2.73
C SER A 136 -9.48 10.04 2.06
N SER A 137 -9.74 10.40 0.81
CA SER A 137 -8.93 11.33 0.02
C SER A 137 -9.00 12.75 0.58
N SER A 138 -10.17 13.18 1.05
CA SER A 138 -10.32 14.51 1.68
C SER A 138 -9.59 14.60 3.03
N LEU A 139 -9.56 13.52 3.81
CA LEU A 139 -8.79 13.48 5.06
C LEU A 139 -7.28 13.50 4.78
N TRP A 140 -6.83 12.77 3.76
CA TRP A 140 -5.44 12.79 3.30
C TRP A 140 -5.01 14.20 2.91
N GLU A 141 -5.75 14.87 2.04
CA GLU A 141 -5.48 16.23 1.60
C GLU A 141 -5.40 17.20 2.79
N LYS A 142 -6.39 17.15 3.68
CA LYS A 142 -6.43 17.99 4.89
C LYS A 142 -5.18 17.82 5.76
N GLU A 143 -4.73 16.58 5.98
CA GLU A 143 -3.55 16.29 6.78
C GLU A 143 -2.24 16.65 6.04
N GLY A 144 -2.18 16.44 4.72
CA GLY A 144 -1.08 16.88 3.87
C GLY A 144 -0.89 18.39 3.93
N LEU A 145 -1.96 19.16 3.73
CA LEU A 145 -1.95 20.62 3.82
C LEU A 145 -1.59 21.13 5.23
N ARG A 146 -2.03 20.41 6.27
CA ARG A 146 -1.62 20.73 7.65
C ARG A 146 -0.11 20.58 7.85
N ARG A 147 0.48 19.55 7.29
CA ARG A 147 1.92 19.26 7.38
C ARG A 147 2.77 20.21 6.55
N ILE A 148 2.28 20.63 5.39
CA ILE A 148 2.94 21.67 4.59
C ILE A 148 3.15 22.94 5.42
N LYS A 149 2.17 23.33 6.25
CA LYS A 149 2.30 24.49 7.16
C LYS A 149 3.39 24.36 8.23
N MET A 150 3.97 23.17 8.40
CA MET A 150 5.11 22.94 9.31
C MET A 150 6.47 22.94 8.59
N MET A 151 6.48 23.17 7.29
CA MET A 151 7.69 23.29 6.49
C MET A 151 8.25 24.72 6.51
N PRO A 152 9.51 24.95 6.08
CA PRO A 152 10.04 26.28 5.83
C PRO A 152 9.14 27.09 4.89
N GLN A 153 9.06 28.42 5.09
CA GLN A 153 8.11 29.28 4.37
C GLN A 153 8.28 29.23 2.86
N ASP A 154 9.52 29.25 2.37
CA ASP A 154 9.83 29.14 0.93
C ASP A 154 9.32 27.85 0.28
N MET A 155 9.32 26.75 1.04
CA MET A 155 8.80 25.46 0.57
C MET A 155 7.27 25.42 0.63
N GLN A 156 6.65 26.03 1.67
CA GLN A 156 5.19 26.21 1.71
C GLN A 156 4.71 27.01 0.51
N ASP A 157 5.38 28.12 0.20
CA ASP A 157 5.03 29.01 -0.92
C ASP A 157 5.15 28.26 -2.26
N ALA A 158 6.20 27.45 -2.45
CA ALA A 158 6.37 26.67 -3.67
C ALA A 158 5.27 25.61 -3.88
N ILE A 159 4.93 24.86 -2.83
CA ILE A 159 3.85 23.85 -2.90
C ILE A 159 2.48 24.52 -3.10
N ASN A 160 2.18 25.57 -2.35
CA ASN A 160 0.91 26.28 -2.48
C ASN A 160 0.74 26.91 -3.87
N HIS A 161 1.79 27.49 -4.42
CA HIS A 161 1.79 28.02 -5.79
C HIS A 161 1.48 26.91 -6.83
N ALA A 162 2.10 25.75 -6.69
CA ALA A 162 1.83 24.61 -7.56
C ALA A 162 0.38 24.12 -7.46
N LEU A 163 -0.17 24.04 -6.24
CA LEU A 163 -1.57 23.66 -6.03
C LEU A 163 -2.56 24.69 -6.59
N GLU A 164 -2.24 25.99 -6.52
CA GLU A 164 -3.09 27.06 -7.04
C GLU A 164 -3.06 27.16 -8.57
N THR A 165 -1.92 26.91 -9.18
CA THR A 165 -1.71 27.09 -10.62
C THR A 165 -1.88 25.80 -11.44
N GLY A 166 -1.76 24.64 -10.77
CA GLY A 166 -1.67 23.34 -11.44
C GLY A 166 -0.32 23.07 -12.10
N ASP A 167 0.69 23.94 -11.87
CA ASP A 167 2.05 23.74 -12.37
C ASP A 167 2.93 23.08 -11.29
N PHE A 168 3.08 21.77 -11.40
CA PHE A 168 3.84 20.93 -10.50
C PHE A 168 5.30 20.74 -11.01
N SER A 169 5.91 21.77 -11.56
CA SER A 169 7.26 21.75 -12.13
C SER A 169 8.16 22.80 -11.51
N GLY A 170 9.47 22.63 -11.69
CA GLY A 170 10.49 23.61 -11.32
C GLY A 170 11.23 23.29 -10.02
N GLU A 171 12.49 23.80 -9.95
CA GLU A 171 13.45 23.48 -8.89
C GLU A 171 12.94 23.77 -7.47
N ALA A 172 12.16 24.84 -7.28
CA ALA A 172 11.63 25.20 -5.97
C ALA A 172 10.58 24.19 -5.49
N TYR A 173 9.70 23.76 -6.39
CA TYR A 173 8.70 22.73 -6.12
C TYR A 173 9.36 21.37 -5.87
N ASP A 174 10.27 20.95 -6.75
CA ASP A 174 10.98 19.67 -6.63
C ASP A 174 11.73 19.56 -5.29
N ARG A 175 12.42 20.64 -4.89
CA ARG A 175 13.09 20.71 -3.58
C ARG A 175 12.11 20.60 -2.41
N ALA A 176 10.98 21.29 -2.49
CA ALA A 176 9.98 21.27 -1.43
C ALA A 176 9.32 19.88 -1.29
N VAL A 177 9.01 19.24 -2.42
CA VAL A 177 8.47 17.87 -2.44
C VAL A 177 9.50 16.87 -1.91
N ALA A 178 10.75 16.97 -2.34
CA ALA A 178 11.82 16.09 -1.85
C ALA A 178 11.99 16.19 -0.33
N GLU A 179 11.97 17.40 0.24
CA GLU A 179 12.04 17.59 1.69
C GLU A 179 10.80 17.02 2.41
N TYR A 180 9.60 17.20 1.84
CA TYR A 180 8.37 16.62 2.40
C TYR A 180 8.43 15.10 2.40
N MET A 181 8.80 14.50 1.28
CA MET A 181 8.94 13.05 1.15
C MET A 181 10.03 12.49 2.07
N HIS A 182 11.16 13.19 2.20
CA HIS A 182 12.20 12.80 3.14
C HIS A 182 11.72 12.79 4.59
N ARG A 183 10.85 13.71 4.99
CA ARG A 183 10.30 13.76 6.37
C ARG A 183 9.30 12.64 6.66
N TYR A 184 8.49 12.28 5.67
CA TYR A 184 7.28 11.50 5.93
C TYR A 184 7.15 10.19 5.16
N CYS A 185 7.87 10.05 4.04
CA CYS A 185 7.71 8.90 3.14
C CYS A 185 8.91 7.98 3.13
N ASP A 186 10.09 8.54 2.89
CA ASP A 186 11.26 7.74 2.60
C ASP A 186 11.57 6.76 3.72
N TYR A 187 11.61 5.49 3.39
CA TYR A 187 12.32 4.52 4.20
C TYR A 187 13.81 4.86 4.20
N TRP A 188 14.56 4.25 5.09
CA TRP A 188 15.99 4.51 5.18
C TRP A 188 16.69 4.27 3.82
N ILE A 189 17.03 5.35 3.13
CA ILE A 189 17.79 5.32 1.88
C ILE A 189 19.25 5.65 2.23
N GLY A 190 19.99 4.62 2.60
CA GLY A 190 21.42 4.71 2.88
C GLY A 190 22.16 3.55 2.24
N GLU A 191 23.44 3.43 2.53
CA GLU A 191 24.26 2.30 2.07
C GLU A 191 23.72 0.95 2.56
N ASP A 192 23.00 0.94 3.69
CA ASP A 192 22.39 -0.23 4.30
C ASP A 192 20.93 -0.47 3.85
N ALA A 193 20.40 0.31 2.90
CA ALA A 193 19.04 0.10 2.41
C ALA A 193 18.90 -1.27 1.72
N PRO A 194 17.81 -2.02 1.97
CA PRO A 194 17.58 -3.29 1.31
C PRO A 194 17.62 -3.14 -0.22
N GLU A 195 18.33 -4.03 -0.90
CA GLU A 195 18.52 -3.98 -2.36
C GLU A 195 17.20 -3.94 -3.10
N CYS A 196 16.20 -4.72 -2.68
CA CYS A 196 14.87 -4.74 -3.27
C CYS A 196 14.13 -3.39 -3.19
N CYS A 197 14.48 -2.53 -2.23
CA CYS A 197 13.92 -1.18 -2.10
C CYS A 197 14.56 -0.18 -3.06
N THR A 198 15.84 -0.37 -3.41
CA THR A 198 16.64 0.56 -4.22
C THR A 198 16.83 0.11 -5.67
N ARG A 199 16.56 -1.14 -5.97
CA ARG A 199 16.62 -1.74 -7.31
C ARG A 199 15.83 -0.90 -8.32
N PRO A 200 16.38 -0.60 -9.51
CA PRO A 200 15.63 0.04 -10.59
C PRO A 200 14.38 -0.76 -10.95
N LYS A 201 13.26 -0.06 -11.07
CA LYS A 201 11.95 -0.67 -11.36
C LYS A 201 11.14 0.23 -12.28
N LYS A 202 10.24 -0.35 -13.05
CA LYS A 202 9.36 0.38 -13.96
C LYS A 202 8.07 0.78 -13.23
N THR A 203 8.03 1.97 -12.67
CA THR A 203 6.82 2.50 -12.04
C THR A 203 5.76 2.84 -13.07
N GLY A 204 4.49 2.77 -12.67
CA GLY A 204 3.32 3.09 -13.48
C GLY A 204 2.95 4.57 -13.39
N GLY A 205 3.74 5.43 -14.06
CA GLY A 205 3.46 6.87 -14.02
C GLY A 205 2.08 7.25 -14.55
N GLU A 206 1.56 6.56 -15.57
CA GLU A 206 0.19 6.79 -16.08
C GLU A 206 -0.85 6.33 -15.05
N ALA A 207 -0.68 5.13 -14.46
CA ALA A 207 -1.58 4.63 -13.43
C ALA A 207 -1.62 5.56 -12.21
N TYR A 208 -0.48 6.14 -11.82
CA TYR A 208 -0.42 7.14 -10.75
C TYR A 208 -1.14 8.42 -11.15
N LEU A 209 -0.84 8.97 -12.33
CA LEU A 209 -1.40 10.24 -12.80
C LEU A 209 -2.93 10.19 -12.92
N TYR A 210 -3.47 9.16 -13.54
CA TYR A 210 -4.92 9.03 -13.74
C TYR A 210 -5.65 8.45 -12.52
N GLY A 211 -4.99 7.62 -11.72
CA GLY A 211 -5.54 7.09 -10.47
C GLY A 211 -5.52 8.13 -9.37
N TRP A 212 -4.36 8.66 -9.05
CA TRP A 212 -4.16 9.62 -7.96
C TRP A 212 -4.13 11.06 -8.42
N GLY A 213 -3.19 11.42 -9.27
CA GLY A 213 -3.03 12.79 -9.75
C GLY A 213 -1.56 13.17 -9.93
N PRO A 214 -1.28 14.43 -10.31
CA PRO A 214 0.07 14.91 -10.60
C PRO A 214 0.90 15.24 -9.34
N ASN A 215 0.32 15.16 -8.14
CA ASN A 215 0.99 15.50 -6.89
C ASN A 215 0.53 14.59 -5.75
N GLU A 216 1.33 14.52 -4.68
CA GLU A 216 1.07 13.69 -3.51
C GLU A 216 0.02 14.27 -2.56
N PHE A 217 -0.22 15.58 -2.59
CA PHE A 217 -0.95 16.30 -1.55
C PHE A 217 -2.46 16.28 -1.72
N ALA A 218 -2.93 16.40 -2.98
CA ALA A 218 -4.33 16.51 -3.31
C ALA A 218 -4.69 15.60 -4.49
N PRO A 219 -5.42 14.51 -4.27
CA PRO A 219 -5.80 13.60 -5.34
C PRO A 219 -6.81 14.25 -6.28
N THR A 220 -6.54 14.15 -7.58
CA THR A 220 -7.40 14.70 -8.66
C THR A 220 -7.79 13.65 -9.69
N GLY A 221 -7.24 12.45 -9.59
CA GLY A 221 -7.55 11.32 -10.45
C GLY A 221 -8.85 10.60 -10.12
N SER A 222 -8.99 9.36 -10.54
CA SER A 222 -10.17 8.53 -10.30
C SER A 222 -10.44 8.24 -8.82
N LEU A 223 -9.39 8.34 -7.97
CA LEU A 223 -9.47 8.12 -6.53
C LEU A 223 -9.79 9.39 -5.72
N ARG A 224 -10.05 10.54 -6.37
CA ARG A 224 -10.36 11.81 -5.66
C ARG A 224 -11.58 11.71 -4.76
N ASP A 225 -12.55 10.88 -5.11
CA ASP A 225 -13.80 10.70 -4.38
C ASP A 225 -13.78 9.45 -3.48
N PHE A 226 -12.58 8.94 -3.15
CA PHE A 226 -12.40 7.81 -2.25
C PHE A 226 -12.72 8.25 -0.80
N GLU A 227 -13.93 7.94 -0.31
CA GLU A 227 -14.45 8.38 0.97
C GLU A 227 -15.16 7.25 1.72
N TYR A 228 -14.46 6.60 2.64
CA TYR A 228 -14.96 5.43 3.38
C TYR A 228 -15.01 5.62 4.89
N VAL A 229 -14.72 6.81 5.42
CA VAL A 229 -14.69 7.04 6.89
C VAL A 229 -16.01 6.61 7.54
N ASP A 230 -17.14 7.02 6.99
CA ASP A 230 -18.46 6.72 7.56
C ASP A 230 -18.88 5.25 7.38
N ARG A 231 -18.16 4.51 6.54
CA ARG A 231 -18.43 3.11 6.20
C ARG A 231 -17.47 2.11 6.83
N LEU A 232 -16.43 2.57 7.53
CA LEU A 232 -15.45 1.69 8.19
C LEU A 232 -16.11 0.68 9.14
N GLY A 233 -17.23 1.05 9.75
CA GLY A 233 -18.03 0.15 10.62
C GLY A 233 -18.63 -1.06 9.91
N GLU A 234 -18.66 -1.08 8.57
CA GLU A 234 -19.12 -2.23 7.78
C GLU A 234 -18.05 -3.34 7.72
N ILE A 235 -16.78 -3.02 7.94
CA ILE A 235 -15.66 -3.98 7.88
C ILE A 235 -15.73 -4.91 9.10
N LYS A 236 -15.93 -6.20 8.85
CA LYS A 236 -15.98 -7.24 9.89
C LYS A 236 -14.73 -8.13 9.90
N ILE A 237 -13.84 -7.93 8.95
CA ILE A 237 -12.57 -8.64 8.86
C ILE A 237 -11.62 -8.09 9.93
N PRO A 238 -11.02 -8.92 10.79
CA PRO A 238 -10.05 -8.48 11.78
C PRO A 238 -8.91 -7.69 11.10
N SER A 239 -8.60 -6.50 11.60
CA SER A 239 -7.70 -5.56 10.94
C SER A 239 -6.60 -5.05 11.88
N LEU A 240 -5.35 -5.32 11.54
CA LEU A 240 -4.19 -4.71 12.16
C LEU A 240 -3.82 -3.44 11.39
N VAL A 241 -3.96 -2.29 12.03
CA VAL A 241 -3.57 -0.99 11.45
C VAL A 241 -2.15 -0.66 11.91
N CYS A 242 -1.24 -0.44 10.96
CA CYS A 242 0.15 -0.08 11.23
C CYS A 242 0.48 1.29 10.62
N SER A 243 1.14 2.15 11.35
CA SER A 243 1.64 3.43 10.84
C SER A 243 2.90 3.87 11.58
N GLY A 244 3.77 4.63 10.93
CA GLY A 244 4.91 5.28 11.57
C GLY A 244 4.49 6.59 12.26
N ILE A 245 5.25 7.01 13.28
CA ILE A 245 5.01 8.28 13.96
C ILE A 245 5.23 9.48 13.02
N SER A 246 6.16 9.33 12.07
CA SER A 246 6.45 10.33 11.04
C SER A 246 5.97 9.89 9.65
N ASP A 247 4.89 9.13 9.59
CA ASP A 247 4.33 8.56 8.38
C ASP A 247 3.69 9.62 7.48
N LEU A 248 3.77 9.45 6.17
CA LEU A 248 3.00 10.21 5.17
C LEU A 248 1.49 10.08 5.45
N CYS A 249 1.02 8.87 5.77
CA CYS A 249 -0.28 8.63 6.38
C CYS A 249 -0.23 9.01 7.87
N SER A 250 -0.63 10.23 8.21
CA SER A 250 -0.46 10.73 9.57
C SER A 250 -1.06 9.81 10.64
N PRO A 251 -0.53 9.83 11.89
CA PRO A 251 -1.14 9.08 12.99
C PRO A 251 -2.64 9.34 13.17
N LEU A 252 -3.13 10.54 12.84
CA LEU A 252 -4.56 10.85 12.86
C LEU A 252 -5.33 10.05 11.81
N VAL A 253 -4.79 9.93 10.60
CA VAL A 253 -5.40 9.16 9.51
C VAL A 253 -5.46 7.68 9.86
N ALA A 254 -4.34 7.11 10.34
CA ALA A 254 -4.29 5.72 10.78
C ALA A 254 -5.24 5.45 11.97
N LYS A 255 -5.29 6.38 12.93
CA LYS A 255 -6.22 6.30 14.05
C LYS A 255 -7.68 6.32 13.61
N THR A 256 -8.02 7.11 12.58
CA THR A 256 -9.37 7.14 12.02
C THR A 256 -9.79 5.76 11.49
N ILE A 257 -8.88 5.03 10.81
CA ILE A 257 -9.14 3.65 10.40
C ILE A 257 -9.37 2.75 11.60
N ALA A 258 -8.46 2.80 12.57
CA ALA A 258 -8.51 1.93 13.74
C ALA A 258 -9.76 2.18 14.60
N ASP A 259 -10.16 3.43 14.79
CA ASP A 259 -11.38 3.77 15.56
C ASP A 259 -12.66 3.39 14.79
N GLY A 260 -12.62 3.40 13.47
CA GLY A 260 -13.79 3.12 12.62
C GLY A 260 -14.06 1.64 12.41
N ILE A 261 -13.03 0.78 12.38
CA ILE A 261 -13.18 -0.68 12.20
C ILE A 261 -13.43 -1.37 13.55
N PRO A 262 -14.60 -2.02 13.77
CA PRO A 262 -14.96 -2.57 15.08
C PRO A 262 -14.01 -3.64 15.62
N VAL A 263 -13.36 -4.38 14.74
CA VAL A 263 -12.44 -5.50 15.07
C VAL A 263 -11.01 -5.13 14.66
N SER A 264 -10.51 -4.02 15.15
CA SER A 264 -9.19 -3.52 14.82
C SER A 264 -8.24 -3.47 16.01
N LYS A 265 -6.95 -3.50 15.69
CA LYS A 265 -5.84 -3.21 16.59
C LYS A 265 -4.92 -2.22 15.89
N TRP A 266 -4.42 -1.21 16.61
CA TRP A 266 -3.50 -0.22 16.05
C TRP A 266 -2.13 -0.27 16.69
N ILE A 267 -1.11 -0.22 15.86
CA ILE A 267 0.29 -0.09 16.27
C ILE A 267 0.89 1.14 15.61
N LEU A 268 1.33 2.08 16.44
CA LEU A 268 2.09 3.26 16.02
C LEU A 268 3.58 3.00 16.26
N TRP A 269 4.35 2.93 15.19
CA TRP A 269 5.77 2.62 15.24
C TRP A 269 6.62 3.86 15.46
N GLU A 270 7.40 3.86 16.53
CA GLU A 270 8.44 4.87 16.74
C GLU A 270 9.59 4.67 15.73
N ASN A 271 10.24 5.78 15.35
CA ASN A 271 11.33 5.78 14.36
C ASN A 271 10.95 5.10 13.03
N SER A 272 9.74 5.36 12.59
CA SER A 272 9.21 4.85 11.34
C SER A 272 8.43 5.91 10.58
N ARG A 273 8.45 5.79 9.26
CA ARG A 273 7.74 6.60 8.28
C ARG A 273 6.71 5.76 7.54
N HIS A 274 6.62 5.95 6.22
CA HIS A 274 5.56 5.37 5.39
C HIS A 274 5.72 3.86 5.11
N THR A 275 6.87 3.27 5.42
CA THR A 275 7.15 1.86 5.13
C THR A 275 7.63 1.14 6.39
N CYS A 276 6.70 0.98 7.36
CA CYS A 276 7.01 0.45 8.70
C CYS A 276 7.74 -0.89 8.70
N PHE A 277 7.42 -1.79 7.76
CA PHE A 277 8.04 -3.11 7.66
C PHE A 277 9.46 -3.08 7.09
N VAL A 278 9.90 -1.94 6.53
CA VAL A 278 11.30 -1.70 6.19
C VAL A 278 12.02 -1.03 7.37
N ASP A 279 11.42 0.05 7.92
CA ASP A 279 12.02 0.84 8.99
C ASP A 279 12.20 0.05 10.29
N ARG A 280 11.27 -0.85 10.59
CA ARG A 280 11.20 -1.64 11.84
C ARG A 280 11.08 -3.13 11.55
N HIS A 281 11.84 -3.61 10.57
CA HIS A 281 11.71 -4.94 9.97
C HIS A 281 11.53 -6.07 10.98
N ASP A 282 12.46 -6.27 11.91
CA ASP A 282 12.43 -7.41 12.84
C ASP A 282 11.23 -7.38 13.80
N ASP A 283 10.91 -6.18 14.32
CA ASP A 283 9.75 -5.99 15.19
C ASP A 283 8.46 -6.17 14.42
N TYR A 284 8.42 -5.64 13.19
CA TYR A 284 7.25 -5.73 12.32
C TYR A 284 6.98 -7.18 11.91
N CYS A 285 7.99 -7.94 11.46
CA CYS A 285 7.84 -9.35 11.11
C CYS A 285 7.31 -10.18 12.28
N ARG A 286 7.80 -9.93 13.50
CA ARG A 286 7.32 -10.61 14.70
C ARG A 286 5.84 -10.35 14.96
N VAL A 287 5.44 -9.09 14.92
CA VAL A 287 4.03 -8.69 15.10
C VAL A 287 3.15 -9.23 13.97
N LEU A 288 3.64 -9.19 12.73
CA LEU A 288 2.93 -9.73 11.56
C LEU A 288 2.67 -11.23 11.75
N ILE A 289 3.69 -12.02 12.06
CA ILE A 289 3.57 -13.47 12.27
C ILE A 289 2.60 -13.78 13.41
N ASP A 290 2.70 -13.09 14.54
CA ASP A 290 1.78 -13.28 15.67
C ASP A 290 0.33 -12.98 15.27
N TRP A 291 0.10 -11.89 14.53
CA TRP A 291 -1.21 -11.50 14.03
C TRP A 291 -1.81 -12.53 13.08
N LEU A 292 -1.04 -13.01 12.11
CA LEU A 292 -1.49 -14.00 11.14
C LEU A 292 -1.85 -15.32 11.83
N ASN A 293 -0.99 -15.81 12.73
CA ASN A 293 -1.21 -17.05 13.48
C ASN A 293 -2.43 -16.96 14.44
N GLU A 294 -2.72 -15.79 14.99
CA GLU A 294 -3.93 -15.56 15.80
C GLU A 294 -5.21 -15.74 14.98
N HIS A 295 -5.18 -15.40 13.68
CA HIS A 295 -6.34 -15.35 12.79
C HIS A 295 -6.40 -16.50 11.77
N ASP A 296 -5.51 -17.48 11.82
CA ASP A 296 -5.60 -18.70 11.00
C ASP A 296 -6.71 -19.65 11.48
N LYS A 297 -7.12 -19.51 12.72
CA LYS A 297 -8.06 -20.43 13.41
C LYS A 297 -9.50 -20.20 13.01
#